data_f97c3e345db7ea62ddb1f09bd511add4
#
_entry.id   f97c3e345db7ea62ddb1f09bd511add4
#
_cell.length_a   1.000
_cell.length_b   1.000
_cell.length_c   1.000
_cell.angle_alpha   90.00
_cell.angle_beta   90.00
_cell.angle_gamma   90.00
#
_symmetry.space_group_name_H-M   'P 1'
#
loop_
_entity.id
_entity.type
_entity.pdbx_description
1 polymer ?
#
loop_
_entity_poly.entity_id
_entity_poly.type
_entity_poly.pdbx_seq_one_letter_code
_entity_poly.pdbx_strand_id
1 'polypeptide(L)'
;MSEDTGFQFTDDAVPRAYEDVLVPRLFEPWAVLLLDECNLRPNAVVLDVATGPGTVARLAAKRIGPSGRVVAADISRPMLDVAKSKLSSPNSAPITYVESPAAPLLVESGAFDFVVCQQGLQFFPDRLAAVSEMRRALKPGEQLAIATWSHIGDNPFYAALHRALRESIPGDLADRLLAPFSGPDLQVLKNTVQAAGFHEIRVRSATLPLIFEGGIAQATRALAATPLAPSLATLPAGTQLKLNAAIDAHLGPLLRDGKVSANMTSNMAIART
;
A
#
# COMPACT_ATOMS: atom_id res chain seq x y z
N MET A 1 20.63 14.41 -1.82
CA MET A 1 19.36 15.09 -2.07
C MET A 1 18.37 13.98 -2.38
N SER A 2 17.49 13.66 -1.44
CA SER A 2 16.41 12.69 -1.66
C SER A 2 15.46 13.30 -2.67
N GLU A 3 15.31 12.68 -3.84
CA GLU A 3 14.22 13.02 -4.74
C GLU A 3 12.91 12.83 -3.99
N ASP A 4 12.21 13.94 -3.77
CA ASP A 4 10.87 13.97 -3.23
C ASP A 4 9.97 13.22 -4.22
N THR A 5 9.61 12.00 -3.93
CA THR A 5 8.73 11.19 -4.80
C THR A 5 7.33 11.80 -4.94
N GLY A 6 7.06 12.93 -4.28
CA GLY A 6 5.78 13.64 -4.33
C GLY A 6 4.60 12.87 -3.72
N PHE A 7 4.85 11.69 -3.11
CA PHE A 7 3.82 10.86 -2.49
C PHE A 7 4.14 10.67 -1.00
N GLN A 8 4.16 11.80 -0.25
CA GLN A 8 4.39 11.82 1.20
C GLN A 8 3.17 12.38 1.93
N PHE A 9 2.88 11.81 3.09
CA PHE A 9 1.82 12.28 3.98
C PHE A 9 2.42 13.24 5.01
N THR A 10 2.09 14.51 4.89
CA THR A 10 2.68 15.59 5.70
C THR A 10 1.78 16.08 6.83
N ASP A 11 0.51 15.68 6.84
CA ASP A 11 -0.46 16.02 7.88
C ASP A 11 -1.34 14.82 8.26
N ASP A 12 -2.16 14.92 9.31
CA ASP A 12 -2.99 13.83 9.82
C ASP A 12 -4.30 13.62 9.05
N ALA A 13 -4.72 14.56 8.21
CA ALA A 13 -6.02 14.50 7.55
C ALA A 13 -6.03 13.44 6.45
N VAL A 14 -4.96 13.40 5.64
CA VAL A 14 -4.84 12.42 4.56
C VAL A 14 -4.70 11.00 5.09
N PRO A 15 -3.81 10.68 6.08
CA PRO A 15 -3.76 9.36 6.71
C PRO A 15 -5.09 8.88 7.29
N ARG A 16 -5.89 9.78 7.90
CA ARG A 16 -7.22 9.43 8.41
C ARG A 16 -8.20 9.12 7.28
N ALA A 17 -8.25 9.94 6.24
CA ALA A 17 -9.07 9.67 5.06
C ALA A 17 -8.64 8.36 4.36
N TYR A 18 -7.35 8.07 4.29
CA TYR A 18 -6.79 6.81 3.79
C TYR A 18 -7.33 5.61 4.59
N GLU A 19 -7.26 5.68 5.92
CA GLU A 19 -7.78 4.63 6.82
C GLU A 19 -9.30 4.42 6.63
N ASP A 20 -10.07 5.49 6.55
CA ASP A 20 -11.54 5.38 6.53
C ASP A 20 -12.10 5.00 5.15
N VAL A 21 -11.45 5.45 4.07
CA VAL A 21 -11.96 5.28 2.71
C VAL A 21 -11.31 4.10 1.99
N LEU A 22 -9.98 4.00 2.03
CA LEU A 22 -9.25 3.03 1.22
C LEU A 22 -8.96 1.74 1.97
N VAL A 23 -8.60 1.79 3.25
CA VAL A 23 -8.24 0.58 3.99
C VAL A 23 -9.31 -0.50 3.92
N PRO A 24 -10.59 -0.27 4.28
CA PRO A 24 -11.58 -1.34 4.33
C PRO A 24 -11.96 -1.90 2.95
N ARG A 25 -11.76 -1.12 1.88
CA ARG A 25 -12.18 -1.49 0.51
C ARG A 25 -11.06 -1.99 -0.36
N LEU A 26 -9.85 -1.49 -0.11
CA LEU A 26 -8.69 -1.74 -0.95
C LEU A 26 -7.60 -2.46 -0.17
N PHE A 27 -7.05 -1.86 0.89
CA PHE A 27 -5.83 -2.37 1.51
C PHE A 27 -6.05 -3.59 2.41
N GLU A 28 -7.16 -3.67 3.14
CA GLU A 28 -7.45 -4.82 4.01
C GLU A 28 -7.69 -6.11 3.23
N PRO A 29 -8.51 -6.15 2.14
CA PRO A 29 -8.63 -7.34 1.30
C PRO A 29 -7.29 -7.83 0.73
N TRP A 30 -6.43 -6.88 0.31
CA TRP A 30 -5.09 -7.21 -0.17
C TRP A 30 -4.16 -7.70 0.93
N ALA A 31 -4.27 -7.16 2.16
CA ALA A 31 -3.51 -7.63 3.31
C ALA A 31 -3.91 -9.06 3.70
N VAL A 32 -5.20 -9.39 3.65
CA VAL A 32 -5.69 -10.76 3.86
C VAL A 32 -5.06 -11.70 2.83
N LEU A 33 -5.13 -11.35 1.54
CA LEU A 33 -4.56 -12.16 0.46
C LEU A 33 -3.04 -12.36 0.63
N LEU A 34 -2.28 -11.28 0.92
CA LEU A 34 -0.83 -11.34 1.09
C LEU A 34 -0.45 -12.25 2.27
N LEU A 35 -1.14 -12.10 3.39
CA LEU A 35 -0.90 -12.92 4.59
C LEU A 35 -1.35 -14.39 4.43
N ASP A 36 -2.33 -14.67 3.57
CA ASP A 36 -2.72 -16.06 3.22
C ASP A 36 -1.60 -16.76 2.45
N GLU A 37 -0.88 -16.03 1.58
CA GLU A 37 0.29 -16.56 0.87
C GLU A 37 1.50 -16.82 1.80
N CYS A 38 1.59 -16.11 2.92
CA CYS A 38 2.69 -16.27 3.87
C CYS A 38 2.57 -17.53 4.74
N ASN A 39 1.35 -18.06 4.94
CA ASN A 39 1.12 -19.18 5.83
C ASN A 39 1.72 -18.95 7.24
N LEU A 40 1.37 -17.81 7.85
CA LEU A 40 1.92 -17.37 9.15
C LEU A 40 1.70 -18.44 10.24
N ARG A 41 2.77 -18.75 10.97
CA ARG A 41 2.73 -19.69 12.10
C ARG A 41 2.26 -19.00 13.39
N PRO A 42 1.56 -19.68 14.30
CA PRO A 42 1.35 -19.19 15.66
C PRO A 42 2.70 -18.84 16.32
N ASN A 43 2.70 -17.79 17.13
CA ASN A 43 3.88 -17.32 17.89
C ASN A 43 5.04 -16.79 17.04
N ALA A 44 4.84 -16.58 15.73
CA ALA A 44 5.87 -16.03 14.84
C ALA A 44 6.25 -14.59 15.21
N VAL A 45 7.43 -14.17 14.76
CA VAL A 45 7.90 -12.78 14.79
C VAL A 45 7.83 -12.22 13.37
N VAL A 46 6.99 -11.20 13.19
CA VAL A 46 6.70 -10.60 11.87
C VAL A 46 7.21 -9.17 11.80
N LEU A 47 7.83 -8.80 10.70
CA LEU A 47 8.16 -7.43 10.34
C LEU A 47 7.24 -6.99 9.20
N ASP A 48 6.52 -5.88 9.38
CA ASP A 48 5.72 -5.20 8.36
C ASP A 48 6.44 -3.92 7.94
N VAL A 49 6.97 -3.89 6.70
CA VAL A 49 7.75 -2.78 6.14
C VAL A 49 6.85 -1.90 5.30
N ALA A 50 6.91 -0.59 5.50
CA ALA A 50 5.97 0.41 5.00
C ALA A 50 4.54 0.08 5.47
N THR A 51 4.40 -0.09 6.79
CA THR A 51 3.16 -0.54 7.43
C THR A 51 1.99 0.42 7.23
N GLY A 52 2.26 1.69 6.89
CA GLY A 52 1.27 2.74 6.79
C GLY A 52 0.45 2.87 8.09
N PRO A 53 -0.90 2.88 8.01
CA PRO A 53 -1.76 2.93 9.20
C PRO A 53 -1.88 1.57 9.93
N GLY A 54 -0.97 0.61 9.68
CA GLY A 54 -0.82 -0.62 10.43
C GLY A 54 -1.81 -1.74 10.07
N THR A 55 -2.37 -1.74 8.89
CA THR A 55 -3.39 -2.73 8.48
C THR A 55 -2.83 -4.15 8.44
N VAL A 56 -1.70 -4.36 7.75
CA VAL A 56 -1.03 -5.67 7.68
C VAL A 56 -0.55 -6.09 9.06
N ALA A 57 0.07 -5.18 9.81
CA ALA A 57 0.56 -5.45 11.16
C ALA A 57 -0.55 -5.95 12.10
N ARG A 58 -1.74 -5.30 12.11
CA ARG A 58 -2.88 -5.72 12.93
C ARG A 58 -3.43 -7.09 12.53
N LEU A 59 -3.55 -7.36 11.23
CA LEU A 59 -4.00 -8.66 10.72
C LEU A 59 -2.99 -9.77 11.03
N ALA A 60 -1.70 -9.51 10.85
CA ALA A 60 -0.64 -10.44 11.22
C ALA A 60 -0.65 -10.74 12.73
N ALA A 61 -0.74 -9.70 13.58
CA ALA A 61 -0.82 -9.84 15.02
C ALA A 61 -1.98 -10.73 15.48
N LYS A 62 -3.16 -10.58 14.85
CA LYS A 62 -4.33 -11.44 15.11
C LYS A 62 -4.07 -12.89 14.72
N ARG A 63 -3.40 -13.14 13.59
CA ARG A 63 -3.15 -14.50 13.07
C ARG A 63 -2.12 -15.27 13.89
N ILE A 64 -1.04 -14.59 14.33
CA ILE A 64 0.05 -15.23 15.06
C ILE A 64 -0.25 -15.41 16.55
N GLY A 65 -1.26 -14.70 17.10
CA GLY A 65 -1.71 -14.83 18.47
C GLY A 65 -0.79 -14.17 19.52
N PRO A 66 -1.19 -14.16 20.80
CA PRO A 66 -0.62 -13.31 21.84
C PRO A 66 0.84 -13.61 22.21
N SER A 67 1.32 -14.80 21.90
CA SER A 67 2.74 -15.19 22.14
C SER A 67 3.66 -14.84 20.97
N GLY A 68 3.12 -14.33 19.86
CA GLY A 68 3.91 -13.78 18.75
C GLY A 68 4.30 -12.33 18.98
N ARG A 69 4.96 -11.73 18.01
CA ARG A 69 5.35 -10.32 18.02
C ARG A 69 5.31 -9.73 16.61
N VAL A 70 4.84 -8.50 16.47
CA VAL A 70 4.92 -7.75 15.22
C VAL A 70 5.75 -6.50 15.44
N VAL A 71 6.68 -6.22 14.51
CA VAL A 71 7.32 -4.93 14.36
C VAL A 71 6.77 -4.29 13.08
N ALA A 72 6.27 -3.07 13.19
CA ALA A 72 5.64 -2.32 12.12
C ALA A 72 6.47 -1.07 11.83
N ALA A 73 7.17 -1.04 10.70
CA ALA A 73 8.09 0.01 10.32
C ALA A 73 7.51 0.88 9.19
N ASP A 74 7.60 2.20 9.35
CA ASP A 74 7.24 3.17 8.32
C ASP A 74 8.09 4.44 8.46
N ILE A 75 8.37 5.12 7.37
CA ILE A 75 9.07 6.40 7.37
C ILE A 75 8.15 7.56 7.77
N SER A 76 6.83 7.39 7.59
CA SER A 76 5.82 8.42 7.83
C SER A 76 5.34 8.41 9.28
N ARG A 77 5.76 9.39 10.07
CA ARG A 77 5.28 9.58 11.43
C ARG A 77 3.76 9.73 11.51
N PRO A 78 3.09 10.53 10.66
CA PRO A 78 1.63 10.63 10.66
C PRO A 78 0.92 9.31 10.42
N MET A 79 1.45 8.44 9.55
CA MET A 79 0.89 7.09 9.35
C MET A 79 1.03 6.23 10.61
N LEU A 80 2.20 6.25 11.26
CA LEU A 80 2.42 5.53 12.51
C LEU A 80 1.53 6.04 13.66
N ASP A 81 1.25 7.33 13.71
CA ASP A 81 0.37 7.91 14.74
C ASP A 81 -1.09 7.44 14.53
N VAL A 82 -1.56 7.34 13.28
CA VAL A 82 -2.84 6.68 12.97
C VAL A 82 -2.81 5.21 13.37
N ALA A 83 -1.75 4.47 13.03
CA ALA A 83 -1.61 3.06 13.38
C ALA A 83 -1.68 2.81 14.91
N LYS A 84 -0.97 3.64 15.69
CA LYS A 84 -0.97 3.59 17.17
C LYS A 84 -2.31 3.95 17.80
N SER A 85 -3.12 4.77 17.14
CA SER A 85 -4.45 5.15 17.62
C SER A 85 -5.49 4.02 17.56
N LYS A 86 -5.19 2.94 16.83
CA LYS A 86 -6.10 1.80 16.67
C LYS A 86 -5.95 0.81 17.81
N LEU A 87 -7.08 0.33 18.31
CA LEU A 87 -7.08 -0.70 19.33
C LEU A 87 -6.61 -2.04 18.76
N SER A 88 -5.75 -2.72 19.49
CA SER A 88 -5.39 -4.10 19.20
C SER A 88 -6.58 -5.02 19.52
N SER A 89 -6.78 -6.05 18.70
CA SER A 89 -7.80 -7.08 19.01
C SER A 89 -7.41 -7.85 20.25
N PRO A 90 -8.40 -8.29 21.07
CA PRO A 90 -8.13 -9.22 22.16
C PRO A 90 -7.39 -10.47 21.63
N ASN A 91 -6.45 -11.00 22.40
CA ASN A 91 -5.64 -12.17 22.04
C ASN A 91 -4.77 -12.03 20.78
N SER A 92 -4.45 -10.81 20.34
CA SER A 92 -3.47 -10.55 19.30
C SER A 92 -2.06 -10.37 19.88
N ALA A 93 -1.05 -10.57 19.03
CA ALA A 93 0.32 -10.27 19.37
C ALA A 93 0.54 -8.77 19.66
N PRO A 94 1.48 -8.39 20.52
CA PRO A 94 1.90 -7.00 20.68
C PRO A 94 2.52 -6.49 19.38
N ILE A 95 2.25 -5.21 19.07
CA ILE A 95 2.81 -4.50 17.90
C ILE A 95 3.72 -3.39 18.40
N THR A 96 4.97 -3.40 17.93
CA THR A 96 5.93 -2.30 18.14
C THR A 96 6.03 -1.48 16.86
N TYR A 97 5.81 -0.17 16.96
CA TYR A 97 5.88 0.74 15.81
C TYR A 97 7.23 1.46 15.79
N VAL A 98 7.92 1.40 14.65
CA VAL A 98 9.27 1.95 14.45
C VAL A 98 9.24 2.94 13.30
N GLU A 99 9.67 4.18 13.54
CA GLU A 99 9.92 5.14 12.48
C GLU A 99 11.25 4.78 11.80
N SER A 100 11.19 4.33 10.56
CA SER A 100 12.34 3.79 9.83
C SER A 100 12.18 3.91 8.33
N PRO A 101 13.22 4.31 7.60
CA PRO A 101 13.27 4.09 6.16
C PRO A 101 13.32 2.59 5.85
N ALA A 102 13.07 2.21 4.59
CA ALA A 102 13.18 0.83 4.14
C ALA A 102 14.64 0.39 3.92
N ALA A 103 15.55 1.37 3.76
CA ALA A 103 17.00 1.16 3.68
C ALA A 103 17.73 2.42 4.20
N PRO A 104 18.54 2.30 5.27
CA PRO A 104 18.66 1.12 6.15
C PRO A 104 17.43 0.92 7.04
N LEU A 105 16.99 -0.33 7.23
CA LEU A 105 15.95 -0.67 8.20
C LEU A 105 16.51 -0.63 9.63
N LEU A 106 15.84 0.10 10.52
CA LEU A 106 16.23 0.26 11.92
C LEU A 106 15.71 -0.92 12.79
N VAL A 107 16.02 -2.14 12.37
CA VAL A 107 15.66 -3.38 13.05
C VAL A 107 16.85 -4.33 13.13
N GLU A 108 16.78 -5.31 14.05
CA GLU A 108 17.81 -6.31 14.24
C GLU A 108 17.91 -7.27 13.04
N SER A 109 19.12 -7.73 12.75
CA SER A 109 19.38 -8.76 11.72
C SER A 109 18.98 -10.15 12.23
N GLY A 110 18.42 -10.98 11.33
CA GLY A 110 18.11 -12.37 11.64
C GLY A 110 17.08 -12.54 12.77
N ALA A 111 16.18 -11.57 12.97
CA ALA A 111 15.25 -11.56 14.08
C ALA A 111 13.82 -12.01 13.70
N PHE A 112 13.48 -12.03 12.42
CA PHE A 112 12.09 -12.21 11.97
C PHE A 112 11.89 -13.54 11.24
N ASP A 113 10.73 -14.16 11.50
CA ASP A 113 10.27 -15.37 10.81
C ASP A 113 9.57 -15.00 9.49
N PHE A 114 8.98 -13.82 9.41
CA PHE A 114 8.32 -13.29 8.22
C PHE A 114 8.62 -11.81 8.07
N VAL A 115 8.91 -11.39 6.85
CA VAL A 115 8.92 -9.97 6.45
C VAL A 115 7.86 -9.77 5.38
N VAL A 116 6.98 -8.82 5.59
CA VAL A 116 5.93 -8.45 4.64
C VAL A 116 6.07 -6.99 4.22
N CYS A 117 5.78 -6.68 2.96
CA CYS A 117 5.75 -5.32 2.44
C CYS A 117 4.59 -5.20 1.45
N GLN A 118 3.49 -4.59 1.88
CA GLN A 118 2.32 -4.40 1.04
C GLN A 118 2.30 -2.99 0.47
N GLN A 119 2.36 -2.85 -0.85
CA GLN A 119 2.21 -1.60 -1.60
C GLN A 119 3.20 -0.50 -1.14
N GLY A 120 4.39 -0.90 -0.65
CA GLY A 120 5.45 0.00 -0.22
C GLY A 120 6.61 0.08 -1.23
N LEU A 121 7.01 -1.08 -1.81
CA LEU A 121 8.22 -1.20 -2.63
C LEU A 121 8.28 -0.23 -3.82
N GLN A 122 7.13 0.13 -4.42
CA GLN A 122 7.06 1.06 -5.54
C GLN A 122 7.54 2.48 -5.19
N PHE A 123 7.52 2.85 -3.91
CA PHE A 123 7.93 4.17 -3.43
C PHE A 123 9.39 4.22 -2.97
N PHE A 124 10.08 3.09 -2.90
CA PHE A 124 11.46 3.08 -2.41
C PHE A 124 12.43 3.56 -3.48
N PRO A 125 13.31 4.53 -3.15
CA PRO A 125 14.29 5.05 -4.11
C PRO A 125 15.26 3.98 -4.62
N ASP A 126 15.72 3.09 -3.73
CA ASP A 126 16.52 1.91 -4.06
C ASP A 126 15.79 0.64 -3.61
N ARG A 127 15.10 0.03 -4.57
CA ARG A 127 14.32 -1.20 -4.32
C ARG A 127 15.20 -2.39 -3.96
N LEU A 128 16.40 -2.49 -4.57
CA LEU A 128 17.32 -3.57 -4.28
C LEU A 128 17.89 -3.46 -2.87
N ALA A 129 18.30 -2.26 -2.46
CA ALA A 129 18.77 -2.02 -1.09
C ALA A 129 17.66 -2.33 -0.07
N ALA A 130 16.43 -1.90 -0.32
CA ALA A 130 15.29 -2.18 0.58
C ALA A 130 15.00 -3.69 0.70
N VAL A 131 14.98 -4.44 -0.41
CA VAL A 131 14.76 -5.89 -0.39
C VAL A 131 15.95 -6.62 0.27
N SER A 132 17.19 -6.12 0.11
CA SER A 132 18.37 -6.64 0.79
C SER A 132 18.30 -6.44 2.32
N GLU A 133 17.78 -5.30 2.78
CA GLU A 133 17.53 -5.02 4.19
C GLU A 133 16.41 -5.92 4.77
N MET A 134 15.34 -6.18 4.01
CA MET A 134 14.32 -7.15 4.38
C MET A 134 14.91 -8.54 4.53
N ARG A 135 15.84 -8.94 3.63
CA ARG A 135 16.57 -10.20 3.75
C ARG A 135 17.46 -10.24 4.99
N ARG A 136 18.19 -9.16 5.28
CA ARG A 136 19.03 -9.05 6.48
C ARG A 136 18.22 -9.26 7.77
N ALA A 137 16.98 -8.72 7.81
CA ALA A 137 16.10 -8.84 8.96
C ALA A 137 15.56 -10.26 9.18
N LEU A 138 15.40 -11.06 8.12
CA LEU A 138 14.90 -12.44 8.18
C LEU A 138 15.92 -13.40 8.80
N LYS A 139 15.41 -14.38 9.55
CA LYS A 139 16.18 -15.57 9.94
C LYS A 139 16.48 -16.42 8.70
N PRO A 140 17.57 -17.25 8.72
CA PRO A 140 17.84 -18.19 7.64
C PRO A 140 16.67 -19.14 7.37
N GLY A 141 16.34 -19.36 6.10
CA GLY A 141 15.24 -20.23 5.65
C GLY A 141 13.84 -19.62 5.77
N GLU A 142 13.72 -18.41 6.28
CA GLU A 142 12.42 -17.76 6.52
C GLU A 142 11.92 -16.92 5.34
N GLN A 143 10.71 -16.38 5.43
CA GLN A 143 9.92 -15.98 4.27
C GLN A 143 9.75 -14.48 4.13
N LEU A 144 9.92 -13.99 2.90
CA LEU A 144 9.52 -12.66 2.41
C LEU A 144 8.21 -12.76 1.65
N ALA A 145 7.33 -11.74 1.82
CA ALA A 145 6.17 -11.51 0.97
C ALA A 145 6.07 -10.03 0.59
N ILE A 146 6.03 -9.75 -0.68
CA ILE A 146 5.89 -8.39 -1.23
C ILE A 146 4.66 -8.34 -2.14
N ALA A 147 3.91 -7.23 -2.08
CA ALA A 147 2.91 -6.87 -3.06
C ALA A 147 3.14 -5.43 -3.55
N THR A 148 2.98 -5.21 -4.86
CA THR A 148 3.06 -3.89 -5.50
C THR A 148 1.91 -3.73 -6.48
N TRP A 149 1.37 -2.52 -6.65
CA TRP A 149 0.38 -2.31 -7.70
C TRP A 149 0.97 -2.61 -9.07
N SER A 150 0.20 -3.24 -9.93
CA SER A 150 0.45 -3.36 -11.36
C SER A 150 0.30 -1.99 -12.05
N HIS A 151 0.64 -1.91 -13.33
CA HIS A 151 0.50 -0.68 -14.11
C HIS A 151 -0.92 -0.10 -14.02
N ILE A 152 -1.04 1.23 -14.08
CA ILE A 152 -2.33 1.93 -13.92
C ILE A 152 -3.38 1.46 -14.94
N GLY A 153 -2.96 1.01 -16.12
CA GLY A 153 -3.84 0.44 -17.14
C GLY A 153 -4.60 -0.82 -16.69
N ASP A 154 -4.03 -1.57 -15.73
CA ASP A 154 -4.66 -2.76 -15.13
C ASP A 154 -5.56 -2.40 -13.94
N ASN A 155 -5.68 -1.11 -13.63
CA ASN A 155 -6.36 -0.57 -12.46
C ASN A 155 -7.42 0.48 -12.88
N PRO A 156 -8.53 0.06 -13.52
CA PRO A 156 -9.46 0.94 -14.25
C PRO A 156 -10.04 2.07 -13.41
N PHE A 157 -10.24 1.89 -12.11
CA PHE A 157 -10.72 2.95 -11.22
C PHE A 157 -9.72 4.13 -11.17
N TYR A 158 -8.45 3.86 -10.87
CA TYR A 158 -7.43 4.90 -10.81
C TYR A 158 -7.08 5.46 -12.20
N ALA A 159 -7.16 4.63 -13.24
CA ALA A 159 -7.02 5.11 -14.61
C ALA A 159 -8.12 6.10 -15.00
N ALA A 160 -9.36 5.88 -14.55
CA ALA A 160 -10.47 6.82 -14.75
C ALA A 160 -10.24 8.13 -13.99
N LEU A 161 -9.83 8.07 -12.73
CA LEU A 161 -9.50 9.27 -11.94
C LEU A 161 -8.34 10.06 -12.54
N HIS A 162 -7.29 9.37 -13.00
CA HIS A 162 -6.15 10.02 -13.65
C HIS A 162 -6.58 10.76 -14.92
N ARG A 163 -7.42 10.15 -15.78
CA ARG A 163 -7.96 10.84 -16.96
C ARG A 163 -8.76 12.06 -16.60
N ALA A 164 -9.65 11.97 -15.61
CA ALA A 164 -10.44 13.11 -15.14
C ALA A 164 -9.57 14.28 -14.64
N LEU A 165 -8.51 13.98 -13.89
CA LEU A 165 -7.53 14.96 -13.42
C LEU A 165 -6.80 15.61 -14.60
N ARG A 166 -6.30 14.83 -15.55
CA ARG A 166 -5.58 15.30 -16.74
C ARG A 166 -6.42 16.23 -17.62
N GLU A 167 -7.69 15.94 -17.78
CA GLU A 167 -8.63 16.78 -18.56
C GLU A 167 -9.00 18.09 -17.86
N SER A 168 -8.95 18.11 -16.54
CA SER A 168 -9.49 19.21 -15.74
C SER A 168 -8.44 20.15 -15.19
N ILE A 169 -7.23 19.65 -14.93
CA ILE A 169 -6.17 20.37 -14.23
C ILE A 169 -4.96 20.48 -15.14
N PRO A 170 -4.52 21.72 -15.46
CA PRO A 170 -3.27 21.92 -16.22
C PRO A 170 -2.04 21.54 -15.37
N GLY A 171 -0.94 21.22 -16.07
CA GLY A 171 0.31 20.87 -15.43
C GLY A 171 0.42 19.39 -15.06
N ASP A 172 1.32 19.07 -14.14
CA ASP A 172 1.76 17.72 -13.79
C ASP A 172 1.06 17.13 -12.55
N LEU A 173 0.16 17.89 -11.92
CA LEU A 173 -0.50 17.46 -10.69
C LEU A 173 -1.21 16.09 -10.86
N ALA A 174 -1.86 15.87 -12.00
CA ALA A 174 -2.53 14.61 -12.30
C ALA A 174 -1.54 13.43 -12.32
N ASP A 175 -0.33 13.64 -12.80
CA ASP A 175 0.68 12.59 -12.96
C ASP A 175 1.23 12.10 -11.60
N ARG A 176 1.07 12.88 -10.54
CA ARG A 176 1.38 12.42 -9.18
C ARG A 176 0.51 11.22 -8.75
N LEU A 177 -0.68 11.04 -9.35
CA LEU A 177 -1.51 9.86 -9.12
C LEU A 177 -0.91 8.59 -9.71
N LEU A 178 0.09 8.69 -10.58
CA LEU A 178 0.80 7.54 -11.17
C LEU A 178 1.82 6.90 -10.21
N ALA A 179 2.29 7.63 -9.19
CA ALA A 179 3.33 7.16 -8.29
C ALA A 179 3.03 5.78 -7.66
N PRO A 180 1.81 5.47 -7.17
CA PRO A 180 1.48 4.14 -6.66
C PRO A 180 1.60 3.02 -7.71
N PHE A 181 1.50 3.36 -9.00
CA PHE A 181 1.50 2.43 -10.14
C PHE A 181 2.85 2.37 -10.87
N SER A 182 3.91 2.94 -10.27
CA SER A 182 5.30 2.86 -10.75
C SER A 182 6.03 1.59 -10.30
N GLY A 183 5.29 0.64 -9.73
CA GLY A 183 5.82 -0.64 -9.26
C GLY A 183 6.45 -1.48 -10.37
N PRO A 184 7.32 -2.43 -10.01
CA PRO A 184 7.93 -3.33 -10.96
C PRO A 184 6.91 -4.28 -11.58
N ASP A 185 7.09 -4.63 -12.84
CA ASP A 185 6.42 -5.79 -13.42
C ASP A 185 6.90 -7.09 -12.75
N LEU A 186 6.26 -8.22 -13.08
CA LEU A 186 6.59 -9.52 -12.46
C LEU A 186 8.03 -9.94 -12.68
N GLN A 187 8.60 -9.66 -13.87
CA GLN A 187 9.97 -10.07 -14.16
C GLN A 187 10.99 -9.20 -13.41
N VAL A 188 10.76 -7.89 -13.40
CA VAL A 188 11.59 -6.94 -12.64
C VAL A 188 11.48 -7.22 -11.13
N LEU A 189 10.27 -7.50 -10.60
CA LEU A 189 10.07 -7.87 -9.20
C LEU A 189 10.85 -9.16 -8.86
N LYS A 190 10.73 -10.20 -9.69
CA LYS A 190 11.49 -11.45 -9.52
C LYS A 190 12.99 -11.21 -9.51
N ASN A 191 13.49 -10.45 -10.49
CA ASN A 191 14.93 -10.15 -10.61
C ASN A 191 15.45 -9.36 -9.40
N THR A 192 14.67 -8.39 -8.90
CA THR A 192 15.03 -7.60 -7.70
C THR A 192 15.13 -8.50 -6.46
N VAL A 193 14.15 -9.38 -6.25
CA VAL A 193 14.15 -10.32 -5.11
C VAL A 193 15.30 -11.33 -5.23
N GLN A 194 15.58 -11.82 -6.45
CA GLN A 194 16.72 -12.73 -6.69
C GLN A 194 18.07 -12.04 -6.48
N ALA A 195 18.24 -10.80 -6.96
CA ALA A 195 19.45 -10.02 -6.79
C ALA A 195 19.75 -9.70 -5.32
N ALA A 196 18.71 -9.58 -4.48
CA ALA A 196 18.85 -9.45 -3.03
C ALA A 196 19.26 -10.76 -2.33
N GLY A 197 19.41 -11.87 -3.06
CA GLY A 197 19.91 -13.16 -2.56
C GLY A 197 18.82 -14.11 -2.04
N PHE A 198 17.56 -13.87 -2.36
CA PHE A 198 16.48 -14.82 -2.08
C PHE A 198 16.43 -15.96 -3.09
N HIS A 199 15.86 -17.08 -2.67
CA HIS A 199 15.61 -18.27 -3.49
C HIS A 199 14.14 -18.74 -3.34
N GLU A 200 13.75 -19.81 -4.03
CA GLU A 200 12.38 -20.32 -4.06
C GLU A 200 11.34 -19.22 -4.38
N ILE A 201 11.70 -18.34 -5.34
CA ILE A 201 10.93 -17.15 -5.66
C ILE A 201 9.73 -17.52 -6.51
N ARG A 202 8.54 -17.26 -6.00
CA ARG A 202 7.27 -17.35 -6.73
C ARG A 202 6.74 -15.94 -6.96
N VAL A 203 6.44 -15.61 -8.20
CA VAL A 203 5.80 -14.34 -8.56
C VAL A 203 4.48 -14.61 -9.29
N ARG A 204 3.49 -13.79 -9.01
CA ARG A 204 2.19 -13.83 -9.72
C ARG A 204 1.49 -12.48 -9.65
N SER A 205 0.61 -12.22 -10.61
CA SER A 205 -0.41 -11.18 -10.48
C SER A 205 -1.64 -11.75 -9.79
N ALA A 206 -2.29 -10.92 -9.02
CA ALA A 206 -3.60 -11.19 -8.44
C ALA A 206 -4.53 -10.00 -8.74
N THR A 207 -5.82 -10.28 -8.80
CA THR A 207 -6.85 -9.26 -9.06
C THR A 207 -7.96 -9.41 -8.02
N LEU A 208 -8.31 -8.31 -7.36
CA LEU A 208 -9.41 -8.22 -6.41
C LEU A 208 -10.38 -7.11 -6.82
N PRO A 209 -11.68 -7.25 -6.50
CA PRO A 209 -12.65 -6.19 -6.72
C PRO A 209 -12.41 -5.01 -5.77
N LEU A 210 -12.60 -3.79 -6.29
CA LEU A 210 -12.73 -2.56 -5.54
C LEU A 210 -14.15 -2.04 -5.73
N ILE A 211 -14.92 -1.95 -4.64
CA ILE A 211 -16.33 -1.59 -4.68
C ILE A 211 -16.60 -0.40 -3.76
N PHE A 212 -17.24 0.63 -4.32
CA PHE A 212 -17.78 1.75 -3.58
C PHE A 212 -19.32 1.67 -3.62
N GLU A 213 -19.90 1.20 -2.52
CA GLU A 213 -21.33 0.98 -2.36
C GLU A 213 -22.16 2.27 -2.51
N GLY A 214 -21.59 3.42 -2.13
CA GLY A 214 -22.20 4.74 -2.26
C GLY A 214 -21.96 5.40 -3.63
N GLY A 215 -21.64 4.62 -4.66
CA GLY A 215 -21.50 5.10 -6.03
C GLY A 215 -20.36 6.11 -6.23
N ILE A 216 -20.49 6.99 -7.23
CA ILE A 216 -19.46 7.95 -7.62
C ILE A 216 -19.11 8.90 -6.48
N ALA A 217 -20.11 9.38 -5.73
CA ALA A 217 -19.86 10.30 -4.61
C ALA A 217 -18.94 9.70 -3.52
N GLN A 218 -19.07 8.41 -3.23
CA GLN A 218 -18.16 7.73 -2.31
C GLN A 218 -16.81 7.48 -2.97
N ALA A 219 -16.79 7.04 -4.22
CA ALA A 219 -15.57 6.75 -4.97
C ALA A 219 -14.66 7.99 -5.12
N THR A 220 -15.23 9.17 -5.34
CA THR A 220 -14.49 10.44 -5.43
C THR A 220 -13.73 10.77 -4.14
N ARG A 221 -14.23 10.31 -2.97
CA ARG A 221 -13.52 10.49 -1.70
C ARG A 221 -12.16 9.81 -1.65
N ALA A 222 -11.89 8.84 -2.54
CA ALA A 222 -10.58 8.23 -2.66
C ALA A 222 -9.48 9.25 -2.97
N LEU A 223 -9.79 10.35 -3.67
CA LEU A 223 -8.83 11.44 -3.92
C LEU A 223 -8.42 12.18 -2.63
N ALA A 224 -9.34 12.31 -1.66
CA ALA A 224 -9.03 12.89 -0.36
C ALA A 224 -8.07 12.03 0.49
N ALA A 225 -7.95 10.76 0.14
CA ALA A 225 -7.04 9.81 0.76
C ALA A 225 -5.66 9.73 0.06
N THR A 226 -5.37 10.68 -0.81
CA THR A 226 -4.10 10.77 -1.54
C THR A 226 -3.35 12.04 -1.17
N PRO A 227 -2.02 12.11 -1.36
CA PRO A 227 -1.24 13.33 -1.20
C PRO A 227 -1.65 14.48 -2.13
N LEU A 228 -2.55 14.23 -3.08
CA LEU A 228 -3.14 15.28 -3.93
C LEU A 228 -4.19 16.12 -3.19
N ALA A 229 -4.75 15.62 -2.10
CA ALA A 229 -5.89 16.25 -1.41
C ALA A 229 -5.68 17.74 -1.08
N PRO A 230 -4.53 18.19 -0.53
CA PRO A 230 -4.30 19.60 -0.25
C PRO A 230 -4.32 20.47 -1.52
N SER A 231 -3.70 20.00 -2.61
CA SER A 231 -3.69 20.71 -3.89
C SER A 231 -5.08 20.76 -4.53
N LEU A 232 -5.85 19.68 -4.43
CA LEU A 232 -7.21 19.62 -4.96
C LEU A 232 -8.16 20.55 -4.18
N ALA A 233 -7.99 20.69 -2.87
CA ALA A 233 -8.80 21.56 -2.02
C ALA A 233 -8.63 23.05 -2.34
N THR A 234 -7.50 23.44 -2.93
CA THR A 234 -7.18 24.85 -3.27
C THR A 234 -7.50 25.21 -4.72
N LEU A 235 -8.09 24.31 -5.49
CA LEU A 235 -8.46 24.57 -6.89
C LEU A 235 -9.54 25.66 -6.99
N PRO A 236 -9.49 26.55 -8.00
CA PRO A 236 -10.56 27.49 -8.28
C PRO A 236 -11.91 26.77 -8.48
N ALA A 237 -13.02 27.39 -8.04
CA ALA A 237 -14.35 26.78 -8.09
C ALA A 237 -14.74 26.27 -9.49
N GLY A 238 -14.41 27.01 -10.55
CA GLY A 238 -14.64 26.57 -11.93
C GLY A 238 -13.86 25.33 -12.32
N THR A 239 -12.62 25.17 -11.83
CA THR A 239 -11.81 23.97 -12.04
C THR A 239 -12.35 22.79 -11.25
N GLN A 240 -12.81 23.01 -10.01
CA GLN A 240 -13.47 21.96 -9.21
C GLN A 240 -14.74 21.43 -9.88
N LEU A 241 -15.59 22.34 -10.42
CA LEU A 241 -16.79 21.94 -11.15
C LEU A 241 -16.44 21.10 -12.39
N LYS A 242 -15.43 21.54 -13.16
CA LYS A 242 -14.94 20.79 -14.33
C LYS A 242 -14.41 19.42 -13.93
N LEU A 243 -13.61 19.33 -12.85
CA LEU A 243 -13.08 18.07 -12.34
C LEU A 243 -14.19 17.12 -11.91
N ASN A 244 -15.20 17.60 -11.17
CA ASN A 244 -16.31 16.76 -10.74
C ASN A 244 -17.08 16.20 -11.94
N ALA A 245 -17.37 17.02 -12.96
CA ALA A 245 -18.02 16.57 -14.18
C ALA A 245 -17.16 15.52 -14.94
N ALA A 246 -15.85 15.70 -15.01
CA ALA A 246 -14.95 14.73 -15.62
C ALA A 246 -14.89 13.42 -14.82
N ILE A 247 -14.87 13.48 -13.48
CA ILE A 247 -14.94 12.29 -12.62
C ILE A 247 -16.23 11.51 -12.88
N ASP A 248 -17.39 12.20 -12.92
CA ASP A 248 -18.68 11.58 -13.22
C ASP A 248 -18.66 10.88 -14.59
N ALA A 249 -18.11 11.54 -15.60
CA ALA A 249 -18.00 11.00 -16.96
C ALA A 249 -17.10 9.76 -17.03
N HIS A 250 -15.93 9.79 -16.35
CA HIS A 250 -14.97 8.69 -16.41
C HIS A 250 -15.29 7.52 -15.47
N LEU A 251 -15.96 7.78 -14.32
CA LEU A 251 -16.43 6.72 -13.43
C LEU A 251 -17.78 6.15 -13.83
N GLY A 252 -18.58 6.87 -14.62
CA GLY A 252 -19.89 6.40 -15.11
C GLY A 252 -19.84 5.00 -15.75
N PRO A 253 -18.87 4.68 -16.62
CA PRO A 253 -18.72 3.35 -17.19
C PRO A 253 -18.44 2.22 -16.18
N LEU A 254 -17.99 2.57 -14.96
CA LEU A 254 -17.75 1.63 -13.85
C LEU A 254 -18.96 1.51 -12.90
N LEU A 255 -20.01 2.31 -13.14
CA LEU A 255 -21.22 2.28 -12.31
C LEU A 255 -22.08 1.05 -12.69
N ARG A 256 -22.43 0.23 -11.69
CA ARG A 256 -23.32 -0.92 -11.81
C ARG A 256 -24.23 -0.95 -10.58
N ASP A 257 -25.53 -0.98 -10.79
CA ASP A 257 -26.54 -1.04 -9.72
C ASP A 257 -26.30 -0.01 -8.60
N GLY A 258 -25.96 1.24 -8.98
CA GLY A 258 -25.67 2.32 -8.05
C GLY A 258 -24.29 2.28 -7.37
N LYS A 259 -23.47 1.26 -7.61
CA LYS A 259 -22.13 1.09 -7.05
C LYS A 259 -21.06 1.33 -8.09
N VAL A 260 -19.96 1.95 -7.73
CA VAL A 260 -18.75 1.94 -8.57
C VAL A 260 -17.98 0.66 -8.29
N SER A 261 -17.82 -0.16 -9.34
CA SER A 261 -17.14 -1.45 -9.25
C SER A 261 -16.04 -1.54 -10.31
N ALA A 262 -14.84 -1.85 -9.89
CA ALA A 262 -13.67 -2.03 -10.73
C ALA A 262 -12.74 -3.09 -10.16
N ASN A 263 -11.91 -3.68 -11.00
CA ASN A 263 -10.84 -4.55 -10.54
C ASN A 263 -9.59 -3.74 -10.19
N MET A 264 -8.85 -4.23 -9.19
CA MET A 264 -7.50 -3.79 -8.87
C MET A 264 -6.55 -4.96 -9.02
N THR A 265 -5.41 -4.73 -9.64
CA THR A 265 -4.40 -5.76 -9.91
C THR A 265 -3.08 -5.40 -9.23
N SER A 266 -2.48 -6.40 -8.59
CA SER A 266 -1.21 -6.29 -7.89
C SER A 266 -0.27 -7.43 -8.28
N ASN A 267 1.03 -7.13 -8.40
CA ASN A 267 2.10 -8.09 -8.56
C ASN A 267 2.61 -8.50 -7.18
N MET A 268 2.78 -9.79 -6.97
CA MET A 268 3.20 -10.36 -5.69
C MET A 268 4.44 -11.21 -5.87
N ALA A 269 5.32 -11.20 -4.88
CA ALA A 269 6.47 -12.07 -4.75
C ALA A 269 6.51 -12.72 -3.37
N ILE A 270 6.68 -14.03 -3.34
CA ILE A 270 6.93 -14.82 -2.13
C ILE A 270 8.27 -15.53 -2.33
N ALA A 271 9.16 -15.43 -1.35
CA ALA A 271 10.51 -15.97 -1.46
C ALA A 271 11.07 -16.41 -0.10
N ARG A 272 12.19 -17.17 -0.10
CA ARG A 272 12.90 -17.61 1.10
C ARG A 272 14.34 -17.09 1.11
N THR A 273 14.89 -16.88 2.34
CA THR A 273 16.31 -16.54 2.53
C THR A 273 17.20 -17.74 2.37
#